data_af9decad84fed98c5d3cfb58e86fa922
#
_entry.id   af9decad84fed98c5d3cfb58e86fa922
#
_cell.length_a   1.000
_cell.length_b   1.000
_cell.length_c   1.000
_cell.angle_alpha   90.00
_cell.angle_beta   90.00
_cell.angle_gamma   90.00
#
_symmetry.space_group_name_H-M   'P 1'
#
loop_
_entity.id
_entity.type
_entity.pdbx_description
1 polymer ?
#
loop_
_entity_poly.entity_id
_entity_poly.type
_entity_poly.pdbx_seq_one_letter_code
_entity_poly.pdbx_strand_id
1 'polypeptide(L)'
;MQDPLHLAELLCARLCHDISGPLGSLMGATELAAEEAQDGGEAMAVAVDSAAALGRRLRLLRAAWGGEAGPLDVPAFQELAEGLSVGRRVSVDLSGLDPATAFAPAAARLALNALLLAAEGLAGNGRLAMGGAANADVLVTIEGPRASWPAARARRTPRRRS
;
A
#
# COMPACT_ATOMS: atom_id res chain seq x y z
N MET A 1 14.08 -7.51 -21.77
CA MET A 1 13.72 -8.41 -20.66
C MET A 1 14.25 -7.74 -19.39
N GLN A 2 13.43 -7.51 -18.38
CA GLN A 2 13.91 -6.97 -17.11
C GLN A 2 14.64 -8.09 -16.37
N ASP A 3 15.77 -7.72 -15.73
CA ASP A 3 16.54 -8.65 -14.92
C ASP A 3 15.72 -9.02 -13.67
N PRO A 4 15.38 -10.30 -13.45
CA PRO A 4 14.61 -10.73 -12.28
C PRO A 4 15.30 -10.37 -10.95
N LEU A 5 16.63 -10.38 -10.90
CA LEU A 5 17.38 -10.01 -9.71
C LEU A 5 17.18 -8.52 -9.38
N HIS A 6 17.28 -7.67 -10.38
CA HIS A 6 17.05 -6.23 -10.19
C HIS A 6 15.61 -5.93 -9.73
N LEU A 7 14.61 -6.66 -10.24
CA LEU A 7 13.24 -6.53 -9.76
C LEU A 7 13.12 -6.96 -8.29
N ALA A 8 13.75 -8.07 -7.91
CA ALA A 8 13.75 -8.52 -6.52
C ALA A 8 14.42 -7.50 -5.57
N GLU A 9 15.55 -6.91 -5.98
CA GLU A 9 16.23 -5.84 -5.22
C GLU A 9 15.32 -4.63 -5.00
N LEU A 10 14.61 -4.18 -6.05
CA LEU A 10 13.67 -3.07 -5.96
C LEU A 10 12.51 -3.38 -5.01
N LEU A 11 11.95 -4.59 -5.07
CA LEU A 11 10.87 -5.01 -4.17
C LEU A 11 11.34 -5.10 -2.72
N CYS A 12 12.53 -5.65 -2.48
CA CYS A 12 13.14 -5.69 -1.14
C CYS A 12 13.40 -4.29 -0.58
N ALA A 13 13.99 -3.40 -1.38
CA ALA A 13 14.23 -2.01 -0.98
C ALA A 13 12.91 -1.30 -0.64
N ARG A 14 11.87 -1.53 -1.46
CA ARG A 14 10.54 -0.98 -1.23
C ARG A 14 9.91 -1.53 0.05
N LEU A 15 10.00 -2.84 0.29
CA LEU A 15 9.47 -3.48 1.49
C LEU A 15 10.15 -2.90 2.75
N CYS A 16 11.49 -2.82 2.74
CA CYS A 16 12.25 -2.23 3.85
C CYS A 16 11.82 -0.79 4.13
N HIS A 17 11.69 0.04 3.08
CA HIS A 17 11.24 1.42 3.21
C HIS A 17 9.85 1.52 3.84
N ASP A 18 8.89 0.71 3.37
CA ASP A 18 7.50 0.77 3.82
C ASP A 18 7.28 0.25 5.25
N ILE A 19 8.18 -0.60 5.74
CA ILE A 19 8.15 -1.15 7.11
C ILE A 19 8.92 -0.26 8.09
N SER A 20 10.02 0.37 7.69
CA SER A 20 10.92 1.10 8.59
C SER A 20 10.24 2.23 9.35
N GLY A 21 9.35 2.98 8.71
CA GLY A 21 8.63 4.08 9.36
C GLY A 21 7.74 3.62 10.52
N PRO A 22 6.76 2.74 10.28
CA PRO A 22 5.90 2.21 11.36
C PRO A 22 6.67 1.44 12.44
N LEU A 23 7.74 0.72 12.07
CA LEU A 23 8.59 0.01 13.03
C LEU A 23 9.36 0.99 13.92
N GLY A 24 9.92 2.06 13.35
CA GLY A 24 10.60 3.11 14.12
C GLY A 24 9.66 3.79 15.11
N SER A 25 8.43 4.08 14.71
CA SER A 25 7.41 4.64 15.62
C SER A 25 7.06 3.67 16.75
N LEU A 26 6.92 2.38 16.45
CA LEU A 26 6.67 1.35 17.47
C LEU A 26 7.82 1.27 18.47
N MET A 27 9.08 1.22 17.99
CA MET A 27 10.26 1.14 18.86
C MET A 27 10.36 2.36 19.76
N GLY A 28 10.26 3.57 19.21
CA GLY A 28 10.33 4.80 20.02
C GLY A 28 9.21 4.89 21.06
N ALA A 29 7.98 4.49 20.72
CA ALA A 29 6.88 4.46 21.69
C ALA A 29 7.08 3.40 22.79
N THR A 30 7.65 2.25 22.47
CA THR A 30 7.96 1.22 23.50
C THR A 30 9.12 1.65 24.41
N GLU A 31 10.14 2.33 23.90
CA GLU A 31 11.24 2.90 24.68
C GLU A 31 10.69 3.96 25.66
N LEU A 32 9.87 4.89 25.17
CA LEU A 32 9.25 5.92 25.98
C LEU A 32 8.35 5.32 27.07
N ALA A 33 7.53 4.33 26.74
CA ALA A 33 6.68 3.63 27.72
C ALA A 33 7.47 2.90 28.81
N ALA A 34 8.68 2.43 28.49
CA ALA A 34 9.57 1.78 29.45
C ALA A 34 10.24 2.79 30.39
N GLU A 35 10.49 4.02 29.94
CA GLU A 35 11.09 5.10 30.75
C GLU A 35 10.05 5.75 31.69
N GLU A 36 8.79 5.86 31.28
CA GLU A 36 7.69 6.48 31.99
C GLU A 36 6.98 5.47 32.93
N ALA A 37 7.65 5.03 33.99
CA ALA A 37 7.20 3.97 34.87
C ALA A 37 5.84 4.23 35.60
N GLN A 38 5.29 5.44 35.61
CA GLN A 38 4.04 5.81 36.27
C GLN A 38 2.93 6.37 35.35
N ASP A 39 3.25 6.82 34.14
CA ASP A 39 2.29 7.43 33.20
C ASP A 39 2.40 6.87 31.76
N GLY A 40 3.03 5.73 31.56
CA GLY A 40 3.30 5.12 30.25
C GLY A 40 2.06 4.72 29.43
N GLY A 41 0.84 5.08 29.86
CA GLY A 41 -0.40 4.69 29.19
C GLY A 41 -0.55 5.30 27.80
N GLU A 42 -0.15 6.56 27.59
CA GLU A 42 -0.21 7.21 26.28
C GLU A 42 0.83 6.64 25.31
N ALA A 43 2.07 6.48 25.77
CA ALA A 43 3.13 5.88 24.97
C ALA A 43 2.80 4.43 24.58
N MET A 44 2.22 3.65 25.51
CA MET A 44 1.74 2.29 25.23
C MET A 44 0.60 2.28 24.21
N ALA A 45 -0.35 3.20 24.28
CA ALA A 45 -1.41 3.34 23.26
C ALA A 45 -0.82 3.62 21.88
N VAL A 46 0.15 4.52 21.78
CA VAL A 46 0.88 4.80 20.52
C VAL A 46 1.62 3.57 20.00
N ALA A 47 2.23 2.77 20.90
CA ALA A 47 2.90 1.52 20.53
C ALA A 47 1.90 0.51 19.96
N VAL A 48 0.75 0.31 20.60
CA VAL A 48 -0.32 -0.59 20.12
C VAL A 48 -0.85 -0.14 18.76
N ASP A 49 -1.12 1.16 18.58
CA ASP A 49 -1.60 1.70 17.30
C ASP A 49 -0.56 1.54 16.18
N SER A 50 0.71 1.76 16.49
CA SER A 50 1.82 1.57 15.55
C SER A 50 1.99 0.10 15.15
N ALA A 51 1.86 -0.82 16.10
CA ALA A 51 1.89 -2.26 15.82
C ALA A 51 0.70 -2.69 14.95
N ALA A 52 -0.50 -2.19 15.23
CA ALA A 52 -1.68 -2.46 14.42
C ALA A 52 -1.54 -1.90 13.00
N ALA A 53 -1.01 -0.68 12.86
CA ALA A 53 -0.72 -0.05 11.58
C ALA A 53 0.29 -0.87 10.76
N LEU A 54 1.39 -1.30 11.39
CA LEU A 54 2.39 -2.17 10.75
C LEU A 54 1.76 -3.48 10.29
N GLY A 55 0.89 -4.09 11.12
CA GLY A 55 0.16 -5.30 10.78
C GLY A 55 -0.74 -5.11 9.55
N ARG A 56 -1.49 -3.99 9.46
CA ARG A 56 -2.31 -3.66 8.27
C ARG A 56 -1.43 -3.50 7.03
N ARG A 57 -0.31 -2.79 7.14
CA ARG A 57 0.62 -2.59 6.01
C ARG A 57 1.19 -3.92 5.51
N LEU A 58 1.63 -4.78 6.41
CA LEU A 58 2.17 -6.11 6.06
C LEU A 58 1.13 -7.00 5.38
N ARG A 59 -0.13 -7.00 5.86
CA ARG A 59 -1.21 -7.76 5.21
C ARG A 59 -1.43 -7.30 3.77
N LEU A 60 -1.50 -5.99 3.53
CA LEU A 60 -1.62 -5.42 2.18
C LEU A 60 -0.45 -5.86 1.28
N LEU A 61 0.79 -5.68 1.72
CA LEU A 61 1.98 -6.03 0.92
C LEU A 61 2.05 -7.52 0.64
N ARG A 62 1.69 -8.36 1.62
CA ARG A 62 1.62 -9.81 1.44
C ARG A 62 0.55 -10.21 0.42
N ALA A 63 -0.61 -9.58 0.43
CA ALA A 63 -1.66 -9.82 -0.57
C ALA A 63 -1.26 -9.35 -1.96
N ALA A 64 -0.56 -8.20 -2.07
CA ALA A 64 -0.13 -7.65 -3.35
C ALA A 64 1.06 -8.40 -3.97
N TRP A 65 2.02 -8.89 -3.16
CA TRP A 65 3.31 -9.44 -3.61
C TRP A 65 3.56 -10.89 -3.18
N GLY A 66 2.81 -11.40 -2.21
CA GLY A 66 2.92 -12.78 -1.74
C GLY A 66 2.39 -13.78 -2.77
N GLY A 67 2.75 -15.06 -2.59
CA GLY A 67 2.48 -16.11 -3.56
C GLY A 67 0.98 -16.41 -3.79
N GLU A 68 0.45 -17.40 -3.12
CA GLU A 68 -0.91 -17.86 -3.34
C GLU A 68 -1.92 -16.97 -2.58
N ALA A 69 -2.66 -16.14 -3.33
CA ALA A 69 -3.86 -15.48 -2.82
C ALA A 69 -5.10 -16.19 -3.38
N GLY A 70 -6.10 -16.42 -2.54
CA GLY A 70 -7.44 -16.82 -2.99
C GLY A 70 -8.17 -15.66 -3.69
N PRO A 71 -9.39 -15.90 -4.18
CA PRO A 71 -10.25 -14.82 -4.65
C PRO A 71 -10.55 -13.86 -3.48
N LEU A 72 -10.63 -12.55 -3.77
CA LEU A 72 -10.96 -11.50 -2.81
C LEU A 72 -12.30 -10.88 -3.15
N ASP A 73 -13.25 -10.89 -2.23
CA ASP A 73 -14.46 -10.08 -2.32
C ASP A 73 -14.15 -8.60 -2.04
N VAL A 74 -15.10 -7.72 -2.34
CA VAL A 74 -14.91 -6.28 -2.15
C VAL A 74 -14.71 -5.90 -0.68
N PRO A 75 -15.43 -6.48 0.30
CA PRO A 75 -15.14 -6.23 1.73
C PRO A 75 -13.73 -6.61 2.16
N ALA A 76 -13.24 -7.79 1.81
CA ALA A 76 -11.87 -8.21 2.12
C ALA A 76 -10.83 -7.34 1.40
N PHE A 77 -11.12 -6.91 0.17
CA PHE A 77 -10.28 -5.97 -0.56
C PHE A 77 -10.22 -4.60 0.14
N GLN A 78 -11.36 -4.10 0.66
CA GLN A 78 -11.44 -2.86 1.43
C GLN A 78 -10.59 -2.94 2.71
N GLU A 79 -10.68 -4.04 3.46
CA GLU A 79 -9.87 -4.26 4.66
C GLU A 79 -8.36 -4.22 4.34
N LEU A 80 -7.94 -4.85 3.26
CA LEU A 80 -6.54 -4.79 2.82
C LEU A 80 -6.12 -3.36 2.42
N ALA A 81 -7.02 -2.61 1.76
CA ALA A 81 -6.75 -1.25 1.31
C ALA A 81 -6.54 -0.26 2.48
N GLU A 82 -7.01 -0.55 3.70
CA GLU A 82 -6.69 0.21 4.91
C GLU A 82 -5.17 0.30 5.15
N GLY A 83 -4.40 -0.70 4.72
CA GLY A 83 -2.94 -0.66 4.78
C GLY A 83 -2.29 0.46 3.96
N LEU A 84 -3.03 1.11 3.05
CA LEU A 84 -2.56 2.28 2.29
C LEU A 84 -2.49 3.55 3.14
N SER A 85 -3.35 3.65 4.16
CA SER A 85 -3.46 4.83 5.04
C SER A 85 -2.37 4.89 6.11
N VAL A 86 -1.57 3.84 6.27
CA VAL A 86 -0.50 3.77 7.28
C VAL A 86 0.54 4.86 7.03
N GLY A 87 0.70 5.76 8.01
CA GLY A 87 1.61 6.90 7.95
C GLY A 87 1.24 7.97 6.91
N ARG A 88 -0.01 7.91 6.36
CA ARG A 88 -0.51 8.82 5.33
C ARG A 88 -1.97 9.18 5.59
N ARG A 89 -2.40 10.36 5.12
CA ARG A 89 -3.82 10.77 5.15
C ARG A 89 -4.48 10.41 3.82
N VAL A 90 -4.55 9.13 3.54
CA VAL A 90 -5.13 8.58 2.30
C VAL A 90 -6.44 7.88 2.64
N SER A 91 -7.53 8.27 1.99
CA SER A 91 -8.80 7.55 2.01
C SER A 91 -8.97 6.72 0.75
N VAL A 92 -9.60 5.57 0.87
CA VAL A 92 -9.89 4.67 -0.26
C VAL A 92 -11.39 4.52 -0.39
N ASP A 93 -11.91 4.77 -1.58
CA ASP A 93 -13.31 4.62 -1.93
C ASP A 93 -13.46 3.52 -2.99
N LEU A 94 -14.16 2.46 -2.63
CA LEU A 94 -14.46 1.32 -3.49
C LEU A 94 -15.95 1.26 -3.90
N SER A 95 -16.71 2.32 -3.63
CA SER A 95 -18.16 2.36 -3.92
C SER A 95 -18.51 2.21 -5.41
N GLY A 96 -17.53 2.41 -6.30
CA GLY A 96 -17.66 2.17 -7.73
C GLY A 96 -17.56 0.69 -8.15
N LEU A 97 -17.31 -0.24 -7.22
CA LEU A 97 -17.31 -1.68 -7.45
C LEU A 97 -18.63 -2.30 -6.99
N ASP A 98 -19.10 -3.31 -7.71
CA ASP A 98 -20.25 -4.10 -7.26
C ASP A 98 -19.83 -4.94 -6.04
N PRO A 99 -20.46 -4.73 -4.84
CA PRO A 99 -20.09 -5.45 -3.62
C PRO A 99 -20.32 -6.98 -3.69
N ALA A 100 -21.14 -7.46 -4.61
CA ALA A 100 -21.36 -8.89 -4.84
C ALA A 100 -20.24 -9.55 -5.68
N THR A 101 -19.32 -8.76 -6.21
CA THR A 101 -18.26 -9.26 -7.09
C THR A 101 -17.03 -9.68 -6.27
N ALA A 102 -16.37 -10.76 -6.71
CA ALA A 102 -15.06 -11.17 -6.20
C ALA A 102 -13.99 -11.03 -7.28
N PHE A 103 -12.84 -10.51 -6.91
CA PHE A 103 -11.66 -10.49 -7.76
C PHE A 103 -11.04 -11.88 -7.85
N ALA A 104 -10.78 -12.37 -9.06
CA ALA A 104 -9.90 -13.51 -9.24
C ALA A 104 -8.48 -13.20 -8.70
N PRO A 105 -7.68 -14.19 -8.26
CA PRO A 105 -6.40 -13.95 -7.58
C PRO A 105 -5.42 -13.03 -8.34
N ALA A 106 -5.32 -13.18 -9.66
CA ALA A 106 -4.46 -12.33 -10.47
C ALA A 106 -4.98 -10.90 -10.58
N ALA A 107 -6.30 -10.72 -10.74
CA ALA A 107 -6.96 -9.41 -10.79
C ALA A 107 -6.85 -8.69 -9.45
N ALA A 108 -7.04 -9.39 -8.32
CA ALA A 108 -6.86 -8.85 -6.98
C ALA A 108 -5.44 -8.29 -6.77
N ARG A 109 -4.41 -9.06 -7.12
CA ARG A 109 -3.02 -8.60 -7.02
C ARG A 109 -2.74 -7.39 -7.92
N LEU A 110 -3.24 -7.40 -9.14
CA LEU A 110 -3.08 -6.26 -10.06
C LEU A 110 -3.74 -5.01 -9.49
N ALA A 111 -4.98 -5.13 -8.99
CA ALA A 111 -5.73 -4.03 -8.40
C ALA A 111 -5.07 -3.48 -7.13
N LEU A 112 -4.56 -4.35 -6.23
CA LEU A 112 -3.81 -3.91 -5.05
C LEU A 112 -2.51 -3.18 -5.43
N ASN A 113 -1.78 -3.65 -6.44
CA ASN A 113 -0.59 -2.97 -6.95
C ASN A 113 -0.93 -1.62 -7.61
N ALA A 114 -2.06 -1.52 -8.32
CA ALA A 114 -2.54 -0.26 -8.86
C ALA A 114 -2.86 0.75 -7.75
N LEU A 115 -3.49 0.33 -6.64
CA LEU A 115 -3.73 1.18 -5.48
C LEU A 115 -2.43 1.59 -4.77
N LEU A 116 -1.47 0.68 -4.61
CA LEU A 116 -0.14 1.00 -4.06
C LEU A 116 0.56 2.08 -4.90
N LEU A 117 0.54 1.95 -6.22
CA LEU A 117 1.10 2.94 -7.14
C LEU A 117 0.35 4.27 -7.08
N ALA A 118 -0.98 4.23 -7.02
CA ALA A 118 -1.84 5.40 -6.92
C ALA A 118 -1.59 6.18 -5.61
N ALA A 119 -1.39 5.46 -4.49
CA ALA A 119 -1.06 6.08 -3.21
C ALA A 119 0.28 6.84 -3.21
N GLU A 120 1.25 6.40 -4.02
CA GLU A 120 2.49 7.17 -4.24
C GLU A 120 2.22 8.50 -4.93
N GLY A 121 1.28 8.49 -5.88
CA GLY A 121 0.88 9.69 -6.61
C GLY A 121 0.22 10.78 -5.76
N LEU A 122 -0.19 10.48 -4.52
CA LEU A 122 -0.85 11.45 -3.62
C LEU A 122 0.09 12.26 -2.75
N ALA A 123 1.40 12.00 -2.79
CA ALA A 123 2.38 12.73 -1.97
C ALA A 123 1.99 12.82 -0.46
N GLY A 124 1.33 11.79 0.07
CA GLY A 124 1.04 11.64 1.50
C GLY A 124 -0.39 11.98 1.94
N ASN A 125 -1.19 12.70 1.14
CA ASN A 125 -2.60 12.96 1.45
C ASN A 125 -3.48 12.98 0.21
N GLY A 126 -4.74 12.55 0.35
CA GLY A 126 -5.73 12.58 -0.70
C GLY A 126 -6.69 11.39 -0.69
N ARG A 127 -7.42 11.24 -1.79
CA ARG A 127 -8.41 10.19 -1.98
C ARG A 127 -8.03 9.33 -3.18
N LEU A 128 -8.16 8.04 -3.00
CA LEU A 128 -8.16 7.04 -4.06
C LEU A 128 -9.59 6.58 -4.29
N ALA A 129 -10.02 6.48 -5.52
CA ALA A 129 -11.27 5.79 -5.82
C ALA A 129 -11.01 4.69 -6.86
N MET A 130 -11.70 3.56 -6.69
CA MET A 130 -11.68 2.45 -7.63
C MET A 130 -13.09 2.08 -8.01
N GLY A 131 -13.31 1.87 -9.30
CA GLY A 131 -14.59 1.45 -9.85
C GLY A 131 -14.41 0.59 -11.08
N GLY A 132 -15.52 0.04 -11.58
CA GLY A 132 -15.53 -0.84 -12.74
C GLY A 132 -15.89 -2.29 -12.39
N ALA A 133 -15.53 -3.22 -13.26
CA ALA A 133 -15.82 -4.64 -13.09
C ALA A 133 -14.55 -5.39 -12.61
N ALA A 134 -14.63 -6.08 -11.49
CA ALA A 134 -13.49 -6.67 -10.77
C ALA A 134 -12.60 -7.62 -11.60
N ASN A 135 -13.14 -8.27 -12.62
CA ASN A 135 -12.40 -9.21 -13.47
C ASN A 135 -12.33 -8.75 -14.94
N ALA A 136 -12.58 -7.47 -15.20
CA ALA A 136 -12.49 -6.84 -16.51
C ALA A 136 -11.74 -5.51 -16.36
N ASP A 137 -12.38 -4.40 -16.76
CA ASP A 137 -11.75 -3.08 -16.68
C ASP A 137 -11.97 -2.45 -15.30
N VAL A 138 -10.90 -2.10 -14.63
CA VAL A 138 -10.88 -1.38 -13.35
C VAL A 138 -10.24 -0.02 -13.57
N LEU A 139 -10.94 1.04 -13.15
CA LEU A 139 -10.44 2.41 -13.16
C LEU A 139 -10.01 2.80 -11.76
N VAL A 140 -8.79 3.31 -11.60
CA VAL A 140 -8.29 3.91 -10.37
C VAL A 140 -8.08 5.39 -10.60
N THR A 141 -8.66 6.23 -9.75
CA THR A 141 -8.48 7.68 -9.77
C THR A 141 -7.81 8.17 -8.49
N ILE A 142 -7.07 9.26 -8.61
CA ILE A 142 -6.38 9.92 -7.50
C ILE A 142 -6.82 11.38 -7.42
N GLU A 143 -7.14 11.87 -6.21
CA GLU A 143 -7.52 13.25 -5.96
C GLU A 143 -6.76 13.78 -4.74
N GLY A 144 -6.10 14.93 -4.89
CA GLY A 144 -5.35 15.54 -3.80
C GLY A 144 -4.60 16.80 -4.23
N PRO A 145 -4.10 17.62 -3.30
CA PRO A 145 -3.48 18.92 -3.62
C PRO A 145 -2.25 18.84 -4.52
N ARG A 146 -1.57 17.71 -4.51
CA ARG A 146 -0.37 17.41 -5.33
C ARG A 146 -0.48 16.05 -5.98
N ALA A 147 -1.72 15.62 -6.29
CA ALA A 147 -1.96 14.33 -6.93
C ALA A 147 -1.36 14.32 -8.34
N SER A 148 -0.51 13.34 -8.59
CA SER A 148 0.14 13.14 -9.89
C SER A 148 0.48 11.67 -10.05
N TRP A 149 0.06 11.06 -11.16
CA TRP A 149 0.48 9.70 -11.46
C TRP A 149 2.01 9.64 -11.63
N PRO A 150 2.68 8.64 -11.03
CA PRO A 150 4.11 8.44 -11.24
C PRO A 150 4.41 8.33 -12.73
N ALA A 151 5.29 9.20 -13.23
CA ALA A 151 5.67 9.16 -14.65
C ALA A 151 6.32 7.81 -14.95
N ALA A 152 5.76 7.07 -15.92
CA ALA A 152 6.45 5.93 -16.47
C ALA A 152 7.80 6.42 -17.02
N ARG A 153 8.92 6.01 -16.41
CA ARG A 153 10.25 6.28 -16.97
C ARG A 153 10.36 5.49 -18.26
N ALA A 154 9.95 6.11 -19.37
CA ALA A 154 10.23 5.60 -20.69
C ALA A 154 11.75 5.43 -20.78
N ARG A 155 12.23 4.18 -20.85
CA ARG A 155 13.65 3.92 -21.16
C ARG A 155 13.92 4.55 -22.53
N ARG A 156 14.75 5.60 -22.57
CA ARG A 156 15.33 6.06 -23.82
C ARG A 156 16.15 4.91 -24.37
N THR A 157 15.65 4.26 -25.40
CA THR A 157 16.45 3.34 -26.20
C THR A 157 17.65 4.12 -26.72
N PRO A 158 18.89 3.71 -26.49
CA PRO A 158 20.03 4.39 -27.05
C PRO A 158 19.88 4.32 -28.58
N ARG A 159 19.81 5.49 -29.25
CA ARG A 159 19.86 5.56 -30.70
C ARG A 159 21.18 4.90 -31.12
N ARG A 160 21.10 3.78 -31.83
CA ARG A 160 22.24 3.26 -32.57
C ARG A 160 22.70 4.38 -33.52
N ARG A 161 23.90 4.89 -33.31
CA ARG A 161 24.57 5.70 -34.31
C ARG A 161 24.95 4.77 -35.47
N SER A 162 24.41 5.03 -36.65
CA SER A 162 24.87 4.48 -37.94
C SER A 162 26.23 5.03 -38.24
#